data_ca25870054ab6a43417d27f29c375414
#
_entry.id   ca25870054ab6a43417d27f29c375414
#
_cell.length_a   1.000
_cell.length_b   1.000
_cell.length_c   1.000
_cell.angle_alpha   90.00
_cell.angle_beta   90.00
_cell.angle_gamma   90.00
#
_symmetry.space_group_name_H-M   'P 1'
#
loop_
_entity.id
_entity.type
_entity.pdbx_description
1 polymer ?
#
loop_
_entity_poly.entity_id
_entity_poly.type
_entity_poly.pdbx_seq_one_letter_code
_entity_poly.pdbx_strand_id
1 'polypeptide(L)'
;TKLSIRSLAKESNVSQTAPYRHFKTKKDLYAAVATDGFKKLSKAMYVDSGKKVTKKQLVEMAIKYIEFGIKNANTYDLMFGTAVGNFSPYPELLESANSSYDNFRSSFSRLANDSDEIIAFKCITLWSVVHGLVGILRKVQVIGDEPLMNPEDGPMSSAILIASNLNDHLDKVVSGIVNN
;
A
#
# COMPACT_ATOMS: atom_id res chain seq x y z
N THR A 1 -12.98 15.34 8.13
CA THR A 1 -12.50 16.74 8.16
C THR A 1 -11.85 17.03 6.82
N LYS A 2 -12.34 18.06 6.09
CA LYS A 2 -11.74 18.43 4.80
C LYS A 2 -10.34 19.00 5.04
N LEU A 3 -9.29 18.23 4.77
CA LEU A 3 -7.92 18.69 4.83
C LEU A 3 -7.73 19.91 3.89
N SER A 4 -7.33 21.04 4.43
CA SER A 4 -7.01 22.24 3.65
C SER A 4 -5.54 22.58 3.81
N ILE A 5 -4.94 23.19 2.77
CA ILE A 5 -3.55 23.66 2.84
C ILE A 5 -3.34 24.63 4.01
N ARG A 6 -4.37 25.43 4.30
CA ARG A 6 -4.34 26.38 5.44
C ARG A 6 -4.34 25.67 6.80
N SER A 7 -5.13 24.59 6.97
CA SER A 7 -5.12 23.83 8.23
C SER A 7 -3.78 23.12 8.42
N LEU A 8 -3.20 22.55 7.37
CA LEU A 8 -1.87 21.96 7.41
C LEU A 8 -0.78 22.99 7.80
N ALA A 9 -0.81 24.17 7.20
CA ALA A 9 0.13 25.24 7.55
C ALA A 9 0.04 25.62 9.04
N LYS A 10 -1.21 25.72 9.56
CA LYS A 10 -1.44 26.01 10.98
C LYS A 10 -0.90 24.90 11.89
N GLU A 11 -1.18 23.64 11.58
CA GLU A 11 -0.70 22.48 12.35
C GLU A 11 0.82 22.32 12.29
N SER A 12 1.44 22.68 11.16
CA SER A 12 2.89 22.65 10.97
C SER A 12 3.61 23.90 11.51
N ASN A 13 2.88 24.82 12.17
CA ASN A 13 3.42 26.06 12.71
C ASN A 13 4.17 26.93 11.68
N VAL A 14 3.70 26.93 10.42
CA VAL A 14 4.23 27.78 9.34
C VAL A 14 3.17 28.79 8.89
N SER A 15 3.61 29.87 8.20
CA SER A 15 2.66 30.87 7.68
C SER A 15 1.67 30.21 6.69
N GLN A 16 0.42 30.67 6.66
CA GLN A 16 -0.61 30.15 5.76
C GLN A 16 -0.23 30.27 4.28
N THR A 17 0.70 31.15 3.94
CA THR A 17 1.21 31.35 2.58
C THR A 17 2.41 30.49 2.24
N ALA A 18 3.12 29.94 3.22
CA ALA A 18 4.34 29.16 3.02
C ALA A 18 4.13 27.95 2.07
N PRO A 19 3.08 27.12 2.22
CA PRO A 19 2.86 26.00 1.31
C PRO A 19 2.65 26.42 -0.15
N TYR A 20 2.03 27.58 -0.40
CA TYR A 20 1.77 28.06 -1.75
C TYR A 20 3.03 28.53 -2.52
N ARG A 21 4.16 28.66 -1.84
CA ARG A 21 5.47 28.90 -2.49
C ARG A 21 5.97 27.62 -3.20
N HIS A 22 5.55 26.44 -2.70
CA HIS A 22 5.98 25.14 -3.21
C HIS A 22 4.87 24.43 -4.00
N PHE A 23 3.61 24.64 -3.65
CA PHE A 23 2.46 23.94 -4.22
C PHE A 23 1.43 24.97 -4.72
N LYS A 24 1.26 25.07 -6.02
CA LYS A 24 0.30 26.01 -6.65
C LYS A 24 -1.14 25.59 -6.35
N THR A 25 -1.38 24.29 -6.28
CA THR A 25 -2.70 23.71 -6.05
C THR A 25 -2.66 22.66 -4.92
N LYS A 26 -3.83 22.33 -4.39
CA LYS A 26 -3.99 21.23 -3.44
C LYS A 26 -3.59 19.89 -4.03
N LYS A 27 -3.79 19.70 -5.34
CA LYS A 27 -3.39 18.47 -6.03
C LYS A 27 -1.87 18.33 -6.10
N ASP A 28 -1.12 19.43 -6.28
CA ASP A 28 0.35 19.39 -6.27
C ASP A 28 0.89 18.91 -4.93
N LEU A 29 0.31 19.41 -3.83
CA LEU A 29 0.64 18.93 -2.49
C LEU A 29 0.31 17.43 -2.32
N TYR A 30 -0.86 17.01 -2.78
CA TYR A 30 -1.26 15.60 -2.72
C TYR A 30 -0.34 14.71 -3.55
N ALA A 31 0.05 15.15 -4.74
CA ALA A 31 1.00 14.44 -5.58
C ALA A 31 2.37 14.29 -4.89
N ALA A 32 2.87 15.34 -4.24
CA ALA A 32 4.12 15.27 -3.50
C ALA A 32 4.05 14.30 -2.31
N VAL A 33 2.94 14.29 -1.56
CA VAL A 33 2.73 13.33 -0.46
C VAL A 33 2.62 11.90 -0.98
N ALA A 34 1.92 11.68 -2.10
CA ALA A 34 1.82 10.37 -2.73
C ALA A 34 3.18 9.88 -3.25
N THR A 35 4.00 10.78 -3.83
CA THR A 35 5.38 10.50 -4.27
C THR A 35 6.23 9.98 -3.11
N ASP A 36 6.25 10.69 -1.97
CA ASP A 36 6.95 10.26 -0.76
C ASP A 36 6.40 8.93 -0.23
N GLY A 37 5.07 8.75 -0.31
CA GLY A 37 4.41 7.50 0.05
C GLY A 37 4.92 6.30 -0.76
N PHE A 38 4.98 6.41 -2.09
CA PHE A 38 5.52 5.34 -2.95
C PHE A 38 6.99 5.06 -2.68
N LYS A 39 7.82 6.09 -2.47
CA LYS A 39 9.22 5.93 -2.09
C LYS A 39 9.38 5.17 -0.76
N LYS A 40 8.58 5.51 0.24
CA LYS A 40 8.57 4.83 1.54
C LYS A 40 8.07 3.40 1.45
N LEU A 41 7.00 3.14 0.69
CA LEU A 41 6.47 1.81 0.44
C LEU A 41 7.51 0.93 -0.26
N SER A 42 8.13 1.42 -1.33
CA SER A 42 9.19 0.73 -2.05
C SER A 42 10.36 0.36 -1.13
N LYS A 43 10.80 1.30 -0.28
CA LYS A 43 11.85 1.05 0.72
C LYS A 43 11.43 0.00 1.75
N ALA A 44 10.17 0.01 2.22
CA ALA A 44 9.68 -0.96 3.19
C ALA A 44 9.65 -2.39 2.62
N MET A 45 9.29 -2.52 1.33
CA MET A 45 9.22 -3.81 0.63
C MET A 45 10.55 -4.26 0.00
N TYR A 46 11.63 -3.50 0.20
CA TYR A 46 12.90 -3.78 -0.47
C TYR A 46 13.44 -5.16 -0.09
N VAL A 47 13.82 -5.92 -1.11
CA VAL A 47 14.59 -7.16 -1.02
C VAL A 47 15.87 -6.98 -1.84
N ASP A 48 17.02 -7.38 -1.31
CA ASP A 48 18.32 -7.26 -1.98
C ASP A 48 18.26 -7.75 -3.43
N SER A 49 18.57 -6.87 -4.37
CA SER A 49 18.40 -7.07 -5.81
C SER A 49 19.36 -8.12 -6.40
N GLY A 50 20.41 -8.46 -5.70
CA GLY A 50 21.45 -9.40 -6.18
C GLY A 50 21.16 -10.87 -5.90
N LYS A 51 20.09 -11.23 -5.18
CA LYS A 51 19.82 -12.59 -4.71
C LYS A 51 18.51 -13.15 -5.25
N LYS A 52 18.44 -14.49 -5.33
CA LYS A 52 17.19 -15.20 -5.57
C LYS A 52 16.19 -14.87 -4.46
N VAL A 53 14.96 -14.54 -4.83
CA VAL A 53 13.88 -14.28 -3.88
C VAL A 53 13.26 -15.60 -3.44
N THR A 54 12.91 -15.70 -2.18
CA THR A 54 12.21 -16.84 -1.60
C THR A 54 10.74 -16.54 -1.40
N LYS A 55 9.92 -17.58 -1.34
CA LYS A 55 8.49 -17.44 -0.98
C LYS A 55 8.31 -16.69 0.35
N LYS A 56 9.13 -17.00 1.36
CA LYS A 56 9.11 -16.31 2.65
C LYS A 56 9.31 -14.80 2.52
N GLN A 57 10.23 -14.37 1.67
CA GLN A 57 10.45 -12.94 1.41
C GLN A 57 9.26 -12.27 0.72
N LEU A 58 8.54 -12.97 -0.19
CA LEU A 58 7.29 -12.44 -0.75
C LEU A 58 6.21 -12.28 0.32
N VAL A 59 6.08 -13.23 1.26
CA VAL A 59 5.17 -13.10 2.41
C VAL A 59 5.55 -11.89 3.27
N GLU A 60 6.82 -11.72 3.58
CA GLU A 60 7.33 -10.56 4.34
C GLU A 60 7.04 -9.23 3.63
N MET A 61 7.20 -9.19 2.30
CA MET A 61 6.84 -8.02 1.49
C MET A 61 5.33 -7.72 1.56
N ALA A 62 4.51 -8.75 1.47
CA ALA A 62 3.05 -8.62 1.58
C ALA A 62 2.63 -8.07 2.95
N ILE A 63 3.23 -8.57 4.04
CA ILE A 63 3.01 -8.05 5.40
C ILE A 63 3.40 -6.57 5.48
N LYS A 64 4.60 -6.21 5.01
CA LYS A 64 5.08 -4.82 5.04
C LYS A 64 4.21 -3.87 4.22
N TYR A 65 3.66 -4.34 3.09
CA TYR A 65 2.69 -3.58 2.30
C TYR A 65 1.43 -3.26 3.13
N ILE A 66 0.87 -4.27 3.78
CA ILE A 66 -0.34 -4.14 4.59
C ILE A 66 -0.08 -3.23 5.80
N GLU A 67 1.00 -3.46 6.53
CA GLU A 67 1.41 -2.61 7.66
C GLU A 67 1.58 -1.15 7.25
N PHE A 68 2.21 -0.90 6.09
CA PHE A 68 2.35 0.44 5.56
C PHE A 68 0.99 1.08 5.28
N GLY A 69 0.09 0.37 4.61
CA GLY A 69 -1.25 0.86 4.26
C GLY A 69 -2.11 1.17 5.48
N ILE A 70 -1.98 0.37 6.54
CA ILE A 70 -2.67 0.58 7.82
C ILE A 70 -2.07 1.77 8.57
N LYS A 71 -0.74 1.79 8.75
CA LYS A 71 -0.04 2.81 9.53
C LYS A 71 -0.08 4.19 8.87
N ASN A 72 -0.09 4.25 7.55
CA ASN A 72 -0.05 5.49 6.77
C ASN A 72 -1.34 5.73 6.00
N ALA A 73 -2.50 5.49 6.64
CA ALA A 73 -3.80 5.45 6.00
C ALA A 73 -4.09 6.65 5.08
N ASN A 74 -3.86 7.89 5.55
CA ASN A 74 -4.12 9.10 4.75
C ASN A 74 -3.19 9.21 3.54
N THR A 75 -1.91 8.84 3.69
CA THR A 75 -0.95 8.81 2.57
C THR A 75 -1.33 7.73 1.58
N TYR A 76 -1.71 6.54 2.05
CA TYR A 76 -2.16 5.42 1.23
C TYR A 76 -3.40 5.80 0.39
N ASP A 77 -4.35 6.52 0.99
CA ASP A 77 -5.54 7.02 0.28
C ASP A 77 -5.20 8.06 -0.81
N LEU A 78 -4.12 8.81 -0.65
CA LEU A 78 -3.61 9.70 -1.70
C LEU A 78 -2.87 8.95 -2.81
N MET A 79 -2.15 7.88 -2.48
CA MET A 79 -1.41 7.04 -3.45
C MET A 79 -2.34 6.27 -4.38
N PHE A 80 -3.41 5.69 -3.82
CA PHE A 80 -4.26 4.73 -4.54
C PHE A 80 -5.70 5.22 -4.75
N GLY A 81 -6.07 6.35 -4.14
CA GLY A 81 -7.40 6.93 -4.27
C GLY A 81 -7.51 7.91 -5.43
N THR A 82 -8.67 8.57 -5.51
CA THR A 82 -9.01 9.47 -6.62
C THR A 82 -8.61 10.94 -6.39
N ALA A 83 -8.02 11.27 -5.23
CA ALA A 83 -7.75 12.67 -4.86
C ALA A 83 -6.73 13.35 -5.77
N VAL A 84 -5.71 12.64 -6.22
CA VAL A 84 -4.74 13.10 -7.24
C VAL A 84 -5.30 12.84 -8.63
N GLY A 85 -5.89 11.66 -8.86
CA GLY A 85 -6.42 11.23 -10.15
C GLY A 85 -5.32 10.81 -11.11
N ASN A 86 -5.23 11.45 -12.29
CA ASN A 86 -4.21 11.14 -13.28
C ASN A 86 -2.82 11.60 -12.81
N PHE A 87 -1.82 10.71 -12.89
CA PHE A 87 -0.43 10.97 -12.50
C PHE A 87 0.41 11.61 -13.62
N SER A 88 -0.04 11.60 -14.87
CA SER A 88 0.72 12.13 -16.01
C SER A 88 1.20 13.59 -15.83
N PRO A 89 0.46 14.49 -15.15
CA PRO A 89 0.95 15.84 -14.89
C PRO A 89 2.05 15.91 -13.80
N TYR A 90 2.35 14.80 -13.12
CA TYR A 90 3.28 14.73 -11.98
C TYR A 90 4.38 13.69 -12.25
N PRO A 91 5.44 14.04 -13.02
CA PRO A 91 6.47 13.07 -13.44
C PRO A 91 7.13 12.31 -12.30
N GLU A 92 7.47 12.98 -11.20
CA GLU A 92 8.08 12.33 -10.03
C GLU A 92 7.13 11.33 -9.35
N LEU A 93 5.83 11.63 -9.31
CA LEU A 93 4.83 10.72 -8.78
C LEU A 93 4.71 9.49 -9.69
N LEU A 94 4.61 9.70 -10.99
CA LEU A 94 4.51 8.61 -11.97
C LEU A 94 5.74 7.70 -11.89
N GLU A 95 6.94 8.30 -11.84
CA GLU A 95 8.20 7.55 -11.71
C GLU A 95 8.26 6.74 -10.41
N SER A 96 7.91 7.35 -9.27
CA SER A 96 7.95 6.66 -7.98
C SER A 96 6.92 5.54 -7.87
N ALA A 97 5.73 5.71 -8.45
CA ALA A 97 4.71 4.68 -8.53
C ALA A 97 5.16 3.50 -9.40
N ASN A 98 5.69 3.79 -10.60
CA ASN A 98 6.22 2.77 -11.51
C ASN A 98 7.39 2.02 -10.88
N SER A 99 8.37 2.74 -10.30
CA SER A 99 9.53 2.11 -9.64
C SER A 99 9.11 1.22 -8.46
N SER A 100 8.08 1.62 -7.70
CA SER A 100 7.53 0.80 -6.62
C SER A 100 6.92 -0.51 -7.16
N TYR A 101 6.18 -0.44 -8.25
CA TYR A 101 5.61 -1.62 -8.91
C TYR A 101 6.69 -2.50 -9.55
N ASP A 102 7.68 -1.93 -10.23
CA ASP A 102 8.76 -2.66 -10.89
C ASP A 102 9.62 -3.43 -9.87
N ASN A 103 9.90 -2.84 -8.71
CA ASN A 103 10.58 -3.53 -7.61
C ASN A 103 9.79 -4.74 -7.12
N PHE A 104 8.47 -4.60 -6.98
CA PHE A 104 7.59 -5.70 -6.61
C PHE A 104 7.56 -6.79 -7.71
N ARG A 105 7.38 -6.40 -8.98
CA ARG A 105 7.38 -7.30 -10.12
C ARG A 105 8.71 -8.06 -10.25
N SER A 106 9.84 -7.38 -10.08
CA SER A 106 11.17 -8.00 -10.14
C SER A 106 11.36 -9.10 -9.11
N SER A 107 10.63 -9.04 -7.98
CA SER A 107 10.70 -10.08 -6.95
C SER A 107 10.11 -11.41 -7.42
N PHE A 108 9.07 -11.38 -8.26
CA PHE A 108 8.53 -12.59 -8.89
C PHE A 108 9.48 -13.13 -9.96
N SER A 109 10.06 -12.28 -10.80
CA SER A 109 11.05 -12.71 -11.81
C SER A 109 12.27 -13.41 -11.21
N ARG A 110 12.62 -13.03 -9.97
CA ARG A 110 13.75 -13.64 -9.24
C ARG A 110 13.37 -14.88 -8.41
N LEU A 111 12.08 -15.14 -8.27
CA LEU A 111 11.58 -16.32 -7.56
C LEU A 111 11.62 -17.56 -8.46
N ALA A 112 11.09 -17.42 -9.67
CA ALA A 112 10.93 -18.50 -10.65
C ALA A 112 11.23 -17.99 -12.08
N ASN A 113 11.52 -18.92 -12.99
CA ASN A 113 11.76 -18.61 -14.40
C ASN A 113 10.44 -18.65 -15.19
N ASP A 114 9.50 -17.79 -14.79
CA ASP A 114 8.19 -17.67 -15.44
C ASP A 114 8.24 -16.73 -16.64
N SER A 115 7.29 -16.86 -17.58
CA SER A 115 7.09 -15.88 -18.64
C SER A 115 6.62 -14.53 -18.09
N ASP A 116 6.85 -13.45 -18.85
CA ASP A 116 6.41 -12.10 -18.48
C ASP A 116 4.89 -12.02 -18.21
N GLU A 117 4.10 -12.77 -18.95
CA GLU A 117 2.64 -12.86 -18.77
C GLU A 117 2.27 -13.51 -17.44
N ILE A 118 2.91 -14.63 -17.09
CA ILE A 118 2.71 -15.31 -15.80
C ILE A 118 3.14 -14.42 -14.65
N ILE A 119 4.28 -13.75 -14.77
CA ILE A 119 4.77 -12.80 -13.75
C ILE A 119 3.76 -11.66 -13.57
N ALA A 120 3.25 -11.07 -14.65
CA ALA A 120 2.25 -10.00 -14.57
C ALA A 120 0.97 -10.47 -13.86
N PHE A 121 0.49 -11.68 -14.19
CA PHE A 121 -0.67 -12.30 -13.55
C PHE A 121 -0.45 -12.52 -12.05
N LYS A 122 0.68 -13.12 -11.67
CA LYS A 122 1.05 -13.35 -10.26
C LYS A 122 1.15 -12.03 -9.48
N CYS A 123 1.75 -11.00 -10.08
CA CYS A 123 1.86 -9.67 -9.47
C CYS A 123 0.50 -9.04 -9.21
N ILE A 124 -0.37 -8.96 -10.23
CA ILE A 124 -1.68 -8.32 -10.06
C ILE A 124 -2.55 -9.09 -9.06
N THR A 125 -2.44 -10.42 -9.04
CA THR A 125 -3.18 -11.26 -8.10
C THR A 125 -2.76 -10.98 -6.67
N LEU A 126 -1.46 -11.02 -6.34
CA LEU A 126 -1.00 -10.74 -4.99
C LEU A 126 -1.28 -9.29 -4.59
N TRP A 127 -1.04 -8.33 -5.50
CA TRP A 127 -1.34 -6.93 -5.22
C TRP A 127 -2.82 -6.71 -4.92
N SER A 128 -3.73 -7.30 -5.67
CA SER A 128 -5.18 -7.20 -5.41
C SER A 128 -5.56 -7.74 -4.03
N VAL A 129 -4.96 -8.85 -3.61
CA VAL A 129 -5.20 -9.43 -2.27
C VAL A 129 -4.69 -8.48 -1.18
N VAL A 130 -3.43 -8.05 -1.22
CA VAL A 130 -2.86 -7.21 -0.16
C VAL A 130 -3.52 -5.83 -0.13
N HIS A 131 -3.87 -5.26 -1.29
CA HIS A 131 -4.58 -4.00 -1.39
C HIS A 131 -5.98 -4.09 -0.78
N GLY A 132 -6.72 -5.16 -1.07
CA GLY A 132 -8.02 -5.44 -0.46
C GLY A 132 -7.92 -5.64 1.06
N LEU A 133 -6.91 -6.39 1.52
CA LEU A 133 -6.67 -6.62 2.95
C LEU A 133 -6.37 -5.32 3.71
N VAL A 134 -5.65 -4.35 3.14
CA VAL A 134 -5.47 -3.03 3.78
C VAL A 134 -6.81 -2.41 4.11
N GLY A 135 -7.75 -2.38 3.17
CA GLY A 135 -9.09 -1.81 3.38
C GLY A 135 -9.90 -2.55 4.46
N ILE A 136 -9.84 -3.89 4.45
CA ILE A 136 -10.55 -4.76 5.40
C ILE A 136 -9.96 -4.60 6.80
N LEU A 137 -8.63 -4.70 6.94
CA LEU A 137 -7.96 -4.68 8.25
C LEU A 137 -7.98 -3.29 8.90
N ARG A 138 -8.01 -2.21 8.12
CA ARG A 138 -8.27 -0.85 8.64
C ARG A 138 -9.65 -0.76 9.32
N LYS A 139 -10.67 -1.42 8.78
CA LYS A 139 -11.99 -1.48 9.43
C LYS A 139 -11.96 -2.29 10.72
N VAL A 140 -11.23 -3.41 10.75
CA VAL A 140 -11.06 -4.21 11.97
C VAL A 140 -10.43 -3.37 13.08
N GLN A 141 -9.42 -2.55 12.78
CA GLN A 141 -8.80 -1.66 13.78
C GLN A 141 -9.76 -0.62 14.35
N VAL A 142 -10.62 -0.04 13.51
CA VAL A 142 -11.61 0.96 13.97
C VAL A 142 -12.69 0.32 14.84
N ILE A 143 -13.09 -0.91 14.53
CA ILE A 143 -14.17 -1.62 15.25
C ILE A 143 -13.63 -2.34 16.49
N GLY A 144 -12.32 -2.61 16.55
CA GLY A 144 -11.70 -3.37 17.64
C GLY A 144 -11.93 -2.81 19.06
N ASP A 145 -12.27 -1.52 19.17
CA ASP A 145 -12.61 -0.84 20.43
C ASP A 145 -14.13 -0.81 20.72
N GLU A 146 -14.97 -1.25 19.78
CA GLU A 146 -16.43 -1.31 19.96
C GLU A 146 -16.88 -2.76 20.18
N PRO A 147 -17.83 -3.02 21.11
CA PRO A 147 -18.39 -4.36 21.28
C PRO A 147 -19.13 -4.76 19.99
N LEU A 148 -18.58 -5.74 19.27
CA LEU A 148 -19.23 -6.33 18.12
C LEU A 148 -20.54 -6.99 18.58
N MET A 149 -21.65 -6.61 17.96
CA MET A 149 -22.99 -7.10 18.36
C MET A 149 -23.14 -8.62 18.20
N ASN A 150 -22.36 -9.26 17.32
CA ASN A 150 -22.16 -10.71 17.21
C ASN A 150 -20.88 -10.99 16.40
N PRO A 151 -19.73 -11.24 17.04
CA PRO A 151 -18.49 -11.53 16.33
C PRO A 151 -18.51 -12.84 15.53
N GLU A 152 -19.50 -13.70 15.76
CA GLU A 152 -19.61 -14.99 15.09
C GLU A 152 -20.31 -14.92 13.73
N ASP A 153 -21.00 -13.82 13.41
CA ASP A 153 -21.79 -13.69 12.20
C ASP A 153 -21.21 -12.70 11.20
N GLY A 154 -20.93 -13.17 9.98
CA GLY A 154 -20.65 -12.34 8.83
C GLY A 154 -19.17 -12.13 8.47
N PRO A 155 -18.87 -11.24 7.52
CA PRO A 155 -17.53 -11.06 6.96
C PRO A 155 -16.52 -10.47 7.97
N MET A 156 -17.00 -9.84 9.06
CA MET A 156 -16.14 -9.23 10.07
C MET A 156 -15.45 -10.29 10.96
N SER A 157 -16.12 -11.38 11.29
CA SER A 157 -15.50 -12.50 12.03
C SER A 157 -14.34 -13.11 11.26
N SER A 158 -14.51 -13.29 9.94
CA SER A 158 -13.45 -13.76 9.04
C SER A 158 -12.30 -12.74 8.96
N ALA A 159 -12.59 -11.45 8.94
CA ALA A 159 -11.58 -10.41 8.91
C ALA A 159 -10.75 -10.37 10.21
N ILE A 160 -11.37 -10.54 11.37
CA ILE A 160 -10.70 -10.64 12.68
C ILE A 160 -9.82 -11.90 12.72
N LEU A 161 -10.33 -13.04 12.25
CA LEU A 161 -9.55 -14.27 12.16
C LEU A 161 -8.30 -14.10 11.29
N ILE A 162 -8.42 -13.45 10.13
CA ILE A 162 -7.29 -13.16 9.26
C ILE A 162 -6.32 -12.18 9.93
N ALA A 163 -6.82 -11.13 10.60
CA ALA A 163 -5.98 -10.18 11.33
C ALA A 163 -5.12 -10.88 12.40
N SER A 164 -5.70 -11.82 13.13
CA SER A 164 -5.00 -12.59 14.18
C SER A 164 -4.00 -13.61 13.61
N ASN A 165 -4.16 -14.04 12.35
CA ASN A 165 -3.35 -15.07 11.70
C ASN A 165 -2.80 -14.61 10.34
N LEU A 166 -2.46 -13.33 10.23
CA LEU A 166 -2.11 -12.69 8.95
C LEU A 166 -0.95 -13.39 8.22
N ASN A 167 0.09 -13.79 8.96
CA ASN A 167 1.24 -14.46 8.39
C ASN A 167 0.87 -15.80 7.73
N ASP A 168 0.12 -16.64 8.44
CA ASP A 168 -0.33 -17.95 7.93
C ASP A 168 -1.28 -17.80 6.74
N HIS A 169 -2.15 -16.79 6.78
CA HIS A 169 -3.03 -16.47 5.66
C HIS A 169 -2.23 -16.10 4.42
N LEU A 170 -1.28 -15.18 4.55
CA LEU A 170 -0.44 -14.73 3.44
C LEU A 170 0.49 -15.84 2.94
N ASP A 171 0.99 -16.72 3.80
CA ASP A 171 1.77 -17.89 3.35
C ASP A 171 0.95 -18.81 2.45
N LYS A 172 -0.30 -19.07 2.78
CA LYS A 172 -1.24 -19.86 1.95
C LYS A 172 -1.55 -19.15 0.63
N VAL A 173 -1.83 -17.85 0.68
CA VAL A 173 -2.11 -17.03 -0.53
C VAL A 173 -0.91 -17.04 -1.46
N VAL A 174 0.28 -16.71 -0.96
CA VAL A 174 1.52 -16.68 -1.76
C VAL A 174 1.84 -18.07 -2.31
N SER A 175 1.66 -19.15 -1.49
CA SER A 175 1.85 -20.52 -1.97
C SER A 175 0.92 -20.88 -3.13
N GLY A 176 -0.35 -20.50 -3.07
CA GLY A 176 -1.31 -20.72 -4.15
C GLY A 176 -0.96 -19.96 -5.43
N ILE A 177 -0.41 -18.74 -5.31
CA ILE A 177 0.00 -17.93 -6.46
C ILE A 177 1.28 -18.45 -7.10
N VAL A 178 2.25 -18.89 -6.28
CA VAL A 178 3.60 -19.27 -6.76
C VAL A 178 3.59 -20.66 -7.37
N ASN A 179 2.79 -21.59 -6.86
CA ASN A 179 2.78 -23.00 -7.30
C ASN A 179 1.87 -23.26 -8.52
N ASN A 180 1.10 -22.25 -8.95
CA ASN A 180 0.31 -22.26 -10.20
C ASN A 180 1.07 -21.49 -11.30
#